data_b0a4f5417cd68b9629e5844f0a1b3f86
#
_entry.id   b0a4f5417cd68b9629e5844f0a1b3f86
#
_cell.length_a   1.000
_cell.length_b   1.000
_cell.length_c   1.000
_cell.angle_alpha   90.00
_cell.angle_beta   90.00
_cell.angle_gamma   90.00
#
_symmetry.space_group_name_H-M   'P 1'
#
loop_
_entity.id
_entity.type
_entity.pdbx_description
1 polymer ?
#
loop_
_entity_poly.entity_id
_entity_poly.type
_entity_poly.pdbx_seq_one_letter_code
_entity_poly.pdbx_strand_id
1 'polypeptide(L)'
;TSEHLLSRIETGEILSSNKNVQTIWFRAGVIIGSGSASFEIIRNLTEKLPVMTTPKWVNTIAQPIAIDDVLSYLQEAINLETKENLIVDIGSKALSYKEMMIGTANALGLKRVIIPLPFMSINISSYWLNLFTPVPFSVAKALIEGLKSEVTIQNDHAKKYFPQIQPISYEDSVRNAIKEIEENQVISRWNDTANGVWEKNSSN
;
A
#
# COMPACT_ATOMS: atom_id res chain seq x y z
N THR A 1 11.09 13.76 3.89
CA THR A 1 10.77 12.68 2.92
C THR A 1 11.73 11.55 3.16
N SER A 2 11.24 10.29 3.24
CA SER A 2 12.11 9.13 3.43
C SER A 2 12.94 8.83 2.17
N GLU A 3 14.10 8.16 2.31
CA GLU A 3 14.94 7.72 1.17
C GLU A 3 14.15 6.89 0.16
N HIS A 4 13.25 6.04 0.67
CA HIS A 4 12.37 5.23 -0.18
C HIS A 4 11.46 6.10 -1.07
N LEU A 5 10.85 7.15 -0.53
CA LEU A 5 10.00 8.06 -1.31
C LEU A 5 10.83 8.89 -2.29
N LEU A 6 12.03 9.34 -1.91
CA LEU A 6 12.96 10.04 -2.81
C LEU A 6 13.33 9.18 -4.01
N SER A 7 13.67 7.91 -3.79
CA SER A 7 13.98 6.96 -4.87
C SER A 7 12.81 6.77 -5.85
N ARG A 8 11.56 6.78 -5.36
CA ARG A 8 10.37 6.70 -6.24
C ARG A 8 10.17 7.97 -7.07
N ILE A 9 10.41 9.13 -6.47
CA ILE A 9 10.35 10.41 -7.18
C ILE A 9 11.43 10.45 -8.27
N GLU A 10 12.68 10.14 -7.94
CA GLU A 10 13.80 10.10 -8.90
C GLU A 10 13.51 9.14 -10.07
N THR A 11 12.95 7.96 -9.78
CA THR A 11 12.55 7.01 -10.84
C THR A 11 11.55 7.65 -11.80
N GLY A 12 10.51 8.32 -11.29
CA GLY A 12 9.52 8.99 -12.12
C GLY A 12 10.13 10.14 -12.95
N GLU A 13 11.03 10.93 -12.36
CA GLU A 13 11.73 12.03 -13.06
C GLU A 13 12.62 11.48 -14.18
N ILE A 14 13.39 10.43 -13.93
CA ILE A 14 14.25 9.80 -14.95
C ILE A 14 13.40 9.26 -16.11
N LEU A 15 12.33 8.52 -15.83
CA LEU A 15 11.44 8.00 -16.86
C LEU A 15 10.77 9.11 -17.68
N SER A 16 10.44 10.23 -17.03
CA SER A 16 9.81 11.40 -17.67
C SER A 16 10.80 12.29 -18.41
N SER A 17 12.11 12.09 -18.29
CA SER A 17 13.14 12.96 -18.88
C SER A 17 13.31 12.78 -20.39
N ASN A 18 12.93 11.62 -20.94
CA ASN A 18 13.08 11.34 -22.37
C ASN A 18 11.95 11.99 -23.17
N LYS A 19 12.28 13.00 -23.96
CA LYS A 19 11.32 13.75 -24.78
C LYS A 19 10.71 12.94 -25.94
N ASN A 20 11.28 11.80 -26.29
CA ASN A 20 10.80 10.95 -27.37
C ASN A 20 9.81 9.87 -26.88
N VAL A 21 9.61 9.78 -25.55
CA VAL A 21 8.72 8.79 -24.93
C VAL A 21 7.76 9.52 -24.01
N GLN A 22 6.49 9.37 -24.26
CA GLN A 22 5.45 9.88 -23.34
C GLN A 22 5.38 9.01 -22.10
N THR A 23 5.36 9.65 -20.95
CA THR A 23 5.25 8.99 -19.64
C THR A 23 3.96 9.38 -18.95
N ILE A 24 3.15 8.39 -18.57
CA ILE A 24 2.05 8.57 -17.62
C ILE A 24 2.52 7.99 -16.29
N TRP A 25 2.75 8.87 -15.34
CA TRP A 25 3.28 8.51 -14.02
C TRP A 25 2.16 8.51 -12.98
N PHE A 26 1.70 7.31 -12.61
CA PHE A 26 0.77 7.14 -11.51
C PHE A 26 1.50 7.20 -10.16
N ARG A 27 1.01 8.08 -9.26
CA ARG A 27 1.47 8.15 -7.88
C ARG A 27 0.36 7.66 -6.97
N ALA A 28 0.61 6.54 -6.30
CA ALA A 28 -0.28 5.92 -5.32
C ALA A 28 0.32 6.02 -3.92
N GLY A 29 -0.53 6.13 -2.93
CA GLY A 29 -0.13 6.03 -1.52
C GLY A 29 0.02 4.57 -1.08
N VAL A 30 -0.93 4.08 -0.31
CA VAL A 30 -0.94 2.69 0.19
C VAL A 30 -1.77 1.82 -0.75
N ILE A 31 -1.13 0.87 -1.41
CA ILE A 31 -1.84 -0.10 -2.27
C ILE A 31 -2.29 -1.28 -1.42
N ILE A 32 -3.60 -1.57 -1.47
CA ILE A 32 -4.23 -2.68 -0.77
C ILE A 32 -4.43 -3.83 -1.75
N GLY A 33 -3.82 -4.96 -1.46
CA GLY A 33 -3.89 -6.18 -2.27
C GLY A 33 -3.14 -7.32 -1.60
N SER A 34 -3.45 -8.55 -2.01
CA SER A 34 -2.76 -9.75 -1.54
C SER A 34 -1.26 -9.68 -1.88
N GLY A 35 -0.38 -9.92 -0.90
CA GLY A 35 1.07 -9.82 -1.07
C GLY A 35 1.66 -8.41 -0.97
N SER A 36 0.85 -7.34 -0.86
CA SER A 36 1.34 -5.99 -0.58
C SER A 36 1.96 -5.92 0.82
N ALA A 37 3.21 -5.45 0.93
CA ALA A 37 3.89 -5.34 2.23
C ALA A 37 3.13 -4.47 3.24
N SER A 38 2.57 -3.34 2.79
CA SER A 38 1.78 -2.44 3.64
C SER A 38 0.50 -3.10 4.13
N PHE A 39 -0.22 -3.80 3.25
CA PHE A 39 -1.42 -4.53 3.62
C PHE A 39 -1.10 -5.70 4.56
N GLU A 40 -0.05 -6.48 4.29
CA GLU A 40 0.36 -7.60 5.13
C GLU A 40 0.74 -7.14 6.56
N ILE A 41 1.38 -5.98 6.71
CA ILE A 41 1.65 -5.41 8.03
C ILE A 41 0.34 -5.12 8.76
N ILE A 42 -0.57 -4.36 8.14
CA ILE A 42 -1.86 -3.98 8.75
C ILE A 42 -2.67 -5.24 9.09
N ARG A 43 -2.78 -6.19 8.15
CA ARG A 43 -3.53 -7.44 8.34
C ARG A 43 -2.99 -8.26 9.50
N ASN A 44 -1.69 -8.58 9.47
CA ASN A 44 -1.08 -9.42 10.51
C ASN A 44 -1.16 -8.80 11.91
N LEU A 45 -0.95 -7.49 12.04
CA LEU A 45 -1.13 -6.80 13.33
C LEU A 45 -2.59 -6.90 13.79
N THR A 46 -3.53 -6.66 12.88
CA THR A 46 -4.96 -6.69 13.20
C THR A 46 -5.43 -8.10 13.57
N GLU A 47 -4.97 -9.13 12.88
CA GLU A 47 -5.33 -10.53 13.17
C GLU A 47 -4.75 -10.99 14.52
N LYS A 48 -3.48 -10.71 14.79
CA LYS A 48 -2.74 -11.27 15.91
C LYS A 48 -2.93 -10.51 17.23
N LEU A 49 -3.24 -9.21 17.17
CA LEU A 49 -3.23 -8.35 18.37
C LEU A 49 -4.62 -7.80 18.70
N PRO A 50 -5.28 -8.30 19.76
CA PRO A 50 -6.57 -7.77 20.20
C PRO A 50 -6.45 -6.34 20.75
N VAL A 51 -5.30 -5.99 21.34
CA VAL A 51 -4.93 -4.64 21.78
C VAL A 51 -3.61 -4.25 21.13
N MET A 52 -3.64 -3.16 20.37
CA MET A 52 -2.49 -2.66 19.65
C MET A 52 -2.01 -1.35 20.28
N THR A 53 -0.79 -1.34 20.80
CA THR A 53 -0.10 -0.11 21.17
C THR A 53 0.64 0.43 19.95
N THR A 54 0.39 1.68 19.58
CA THR A 54 0.89 2.26 18.33
C THR A 54 1.60 3.58 18.57
N PRO A 55 2.61 3.93 17.77
CA PRO A 55 3.22 5.26 17.79
C PRO A 55 2.27 6.33 17.25
N LYS A 56 2.64 7.61 17.42
CA LYS A 56 1.85 8.75 16.94
C LYS A 56 1.58 8.75 15.43
N TRP A 57 2.45 8.17 14.62
CA TRP A 57 2.29 8.10 13.16
C TRP A 57 1.02 7.36 12.72
N VAL A 58 0.40 6.58 13.60
CA VAL A 58 -0.89 5.91 13.29
C VAL A 58 -2.00 6.91 12.92
N ASN A 59 -1.86 8.17 13.31
CA ASN A 59 -2.80 9.24 12.97
C ASN A 59 -2.45 9.97 11.65
N THR A 60 -1.34 9.63 10.99
CA THR A 60 -0.98 10.21 9.69
C THR A 60 -2.01 9.78 8.65
N ILE A 61 -2.37 10.72 7.78
CA ILE A 61 -3.38 10.53 6.74
C ILE A 61 -2.73 10.02 5.46
N ALA A 62 -3.36 9.03 4.85
CA ALA A 62 -3.04 8.56 3.51
C ALA A 62 -4.32 8.28 2.72
N GLN A 63 -4.20 8.19 1.40
CA GLN A 63 -5.29 7.77 0.54
C GLN A 63 -4.97 6.38 -0.04
N PRO A 64 -5.48 5.30 0.59
CA PRO A 64 -5.27 3.94 0.10
C PRO A 64 -5.99 3.73 -1.23
N ILE A 65 -5.57 2.71 -1.99
CA ILE A 65 -6.21 2.31 -3.24
C ILE A 65 -6.13 0.79 -3.39
N ALA A 66 -7.19 0.17 -3.91
CA ALA A 66 -7.17 -1.26 -4.24
C ALA A 66 -6.21 -1.54 -5.39
N ILE A 67 -5.56 -2.72 -5.38
CA ILE A 67 -4.71 -3.15 -6.50
C ILE A 67 -5.53 -3.24 -7.79
N ASP A 68 -6.78 -3.69 -7.74
CA ASP A 68 -7.67 -3.78 -8.90
C ASP A 68 -7.93 -2.41 -9.54
N ASP A 69 -8.10 -1.37 -8.72
CA ASP A 69 -8.24 0.00 -9.21
C ASP A 69 -6.95 0.49 -9.88
N VAL A 70 -5.78 0.17 -9.29
CA VAL A 70 -4.47 0.50 -9.91
C VAL A 70 -4.34 -0.17 -11.26
N LEU A 71 -4.70 -1.46 -11.38
CA LEU A 71 -4.67 -2.19 -12.64
C LEU A 71 -5.63 -1.58 -13.66
N SER A 72 -6.80 -1.14 -13.23
CA SER A 72 -7.76 -0.44 -14.09
C SER A 72 -7.18 0.87 -14.64
N TYR A 73 -6.51 1.68 -13.81
CA TYR A 73 -5.81 2.89 -14.27
C TYR A 73 -4.71 2.56 -15.28
N LEU A 74 -3.92 1.52 -15.03
CA LEU A 74 -2.84 1.11 -15.94
C LEU A 74 -3.41 0.62 -17.28
N GLN A 75 -4.50 -0.15 -17.26
CA GLN A 75 -5.17 -0.65 -18.47
C GLN A 75 -5.73 0.50 -19.31
N GLU A 76 -6.44 1.44 -18.69
CA GLU A 76 -7.00 2.60 -19.40
C GLU A 76 -5.91 3.53 -19.95
N ALA A 77 -4.77 3.63 -19.26
CA ALA A 77 -3.65 4.44 -19.70
C ALA A 77 -3.02 3.96 -21.03
N ILE A 78 -3.16 2.67 -21.39
CA ILE A 78 -2.64 2.13 -22.65
C ILE A 78 -3.25 2.84 -23.86
N ASN A 79 -4.52 3.23 -23.74
CA ASN A 79 -5.28 3.87 -24.81
C ASN A 79 -5.37 5.39 -24.67
N LEU A 80 -4.75 5.96 -23.64
CA LEU A 80 -4.81 7.40 -23.40
C LEU A 80 -3.80 8.15 -24.27
N GLU A 81 -4.29 8.91 -25.21
CA GLU A 81 -3.47 9.81 -26.02
C GLU A 81 -3.34 11.16 -25.32
N THR A 82 -2.13 11.52 -24.92
CA THR A 82 -1.79 12.87 -24.43
C THR A 82 -0.58 13.39 -25.19
N LYS A 83 -0.43 14.73 -25.23
CA LYS A 83 0.71 15.37 -25.93
C LYS A 83 1.93 15.55 -25.03
N GLU A 84 1.75 15.44 -23.74
CA GLU A 84 2.76 15.74 -22.69
C GLU A 84 2.79 14.62 -21.66
N ASN A 85 3.89 14.57 -20.92
CA ASN A 85 3.99 13.69 -19.75
C ASN A 85 2.90 14.05 -18.73
N LEU A 86 2.32 13.04 -18.12
CA LEU A 86 1.20 13.22 -17.20
C LEU A 86 1.53 12.59 -15.85
N ILE A 87 1.39 13.37 -14.78
CA ILE A 87 1.46 12.88 -13.41
C ILE A 87 0.04 12.73 -12.89
N VAL A 88 -0.35 11.53 -12.49
CA VAL A 88 -1.71 11.21 -12.02
C VAL A 88 -1.65 10.67 -10.60
N ASP A 89 -2.18 11.42 -9.65
CA ASP A 89 -2.36 10.94 -8.28
C ASP A 89 -3.62 10.09 -8.18
N ILE A 90 -3.48 8.87 -7.69
CA ILE A 90 -4.57 7.91 -7.55
C ILE A 90 -4.73 7.46 -6.09
N GLY A 91 -5.96 7.34 -5.64
CA GLY A 91 -6.31 6.95 -4.28
C GLY A 91 -7.81 6.99 -4.04
N SER A 92 -8.27 6.35 -3.00
CA SER A 92 -9.66 6.39 -2.54
C SER A 92 -9.85 7.48 -1.47
N LYS A 93 -10.79 7.31 -0.56
CA LYS A 93 -11.05 8.22 0.56
C LYS A 93 -9.82 8.31 1.48
N ALA A 94 -9.50 9.53 1.92
CA ALA A 94 -8.44 9.77 2.90
C ALA A 94 -8.79 9.13 4.26
N LEU A 95 -7.84 8.37 4.82
CA LEU A 95 -7.94 7.66 6.09
C LEU A 95 -6.63 7.77 6.85
N SER A 96 -6.70 7.82 8.18
CA SER A 96 -5.53 7.60 9.03
C SER A 96 -5.17 6.11 9.05
N TYR A 97 -3.91 5.78 9.36
CA TYR A 97 -3.53 4.36 9.54
C TYR A 97 -4.33 3.69 10.66
N LYS A 98 -4.75 4.45 11.67
CA LYS A 98 -5.66 3.96 12.72
C LYS A 98 -7.01 3.54 12.13
N GLU A 99 -7.60 4.37 11.27
CA GLU A 99 -8.87 4.04 10.59
C GLU A 99 -8.70 2.84 9.66
N MET A 100 -7.58 2.72 8.95
CA MET A 100 -7.28 1.55 8.14
C MET A 100 -7.20 0.27 8.99
N MET A 101 -6.52 0.29 10.14
CA MET A 101 -6.47 -0.85 11.07
C MET A 101 -7.86 -1.23 11.59
N ILE A 102 -8.68 -0.24 11.94
CA ILE A 102 -10.06 -0.47 12.37
C ILE A 102 -10.92 -1.01 11.22
N GLY A 103 -10.79 -0.45 10.02
CA GLY A 103 -11.49 -0.94 8.82
C GLY A 103 -11.11 -2.38 8.49
N THR A 104 -9.82 -2.73 8.60
CA THR A 104 -9.36 -4.11 8.45
C THR A 104 -9.95 -5.03 9.52
N ALA A 105 -9.99 -4.60 10.78
CA ALA A 105 -10.61 -5.36 11.86
C ALA A 105 -12.08 -5.62 11.56
N ASN A 106 -12.82 -4.61 11.12
CA ASN A 106 -14.24 -4.73 10.77
C ASN A 106 -14.46 -5.70 9.59
N ALA A 107 -13.62 -5.61 8.55
CA ALA A 107 -13.68 -6.52 7.40
C ALA A 107 -13.44 -7.99 7.80
N LEU A 108 -12.58 -8.21 8.80
CA LEU A 108 -12.29 -9.53 9.38
C LEU A 108 -13.29 -9.97 10.46
N GLY A 109 -14.30 -9.16 10.80
CA GLY A 109 -15.24 -9.46 11.90
C GLY A 109 -14.60 -9.42 13.29
N LEU A 110 -13.48 -8.71 13.46
CA LEU A 110 -12.69 -8.67 14.69
C LEU A 110 -12.91 -7.35 15.45
N LYS A 111 -12.97 -7.41 16.77
CA LYS A 111 -12.98 -6.22 17.63
C LYS A 111 -11.56 -5.93 18.10
N ARG A 112 -11.04 -4.71 17.83
CA ARG A 112 -9.67 -4.31 18.16
C ARG A 112 -9.65 -2.97 18.89
N VAL A 113 -8.72 -2.84 19.82
CA VAL A 113 -8.47 -1.60 20.56
C VAL A 113 -7.10 -1.07 20.17
N ILE A 114 -7.03 0.19 19.73
CA ILE A 114 -5.79 0.86 19.35
C ILE A 114 -5.49 1.97 20.34
N ILE A 115 -4.34 1.86 21.03
CA ILE A 115 -3.88 2.79 22.07
C ILE A 115 -2.63 3.50 21.55
N PRO A 116 -2.71 4.78 21.14
CA PRO A 116 -1.54 5.54 20.72
C PRO A 116 -0.62 5.82 21.93
N LEU A 117 0.67 5.44 21.81
CA LEU A 117 1.69 5.73 22.82
C LEU A 117 2.58 6.88 22.34
N PRO A 118 2.72 7.99 23.11
CA PRO A 118 3.44 9.18 22.68
C PRO A 118 4.96 9.00 22.57
N PHE A 119 5.52 7.97 23.22
CA PHE A 119 6.97 7.79 23.39
C PHE A 119 7.58 6.63 22.58
N MET A 120 6.83 5.99 21.71
CA MET A 120 7.36 4.87 20.91
C MET A 120 8.21 5.37 19.76
N SER A 121 9.53 5.03 19.79
CA SER A 121 10.46 5.37 18.70
C SER A 121 10.24 4.46 17.47
N ILE A 122 10.73 4.90 16.29
CA ILE A 122 10.64 4.12 15.04
C ILE A 122 11.37 2.79 15.16
N ASN A 123 12.54 2.79 15.77
CA ASN A 123 13.35 1.57 15.92
C ASN A 123 12.61 0.52 16.77
N ILE A 124 11.98 0.94 17.85
CA ILE A 124 11.14 0.05 18.69
C ILE A 124 9.95 -0.45 17.89
N SER A 125 9.27 0.44 17.15
CA SER A 125 8.13 0.06 16.29
C SER A 125 8.53 -0.94 15.22
N SER A 126 9.65 -0.74 14.53
CA SER A 126 10.12 -1.62 13.47
C SER A 126 10.51 -3.00 13.99
N TYR A 127 11.17 -3.07 15.15
CA TYR A 127 11.51 -4.33 15.78
C TYR A 127 10.27 -5.11 16.23
N TRP A 128 9.30 -4.39 16.79
CA TRP A 128 8.02 -4.97 17.22
C TRP A 128 7.21 -5.51 16.04
N LEU A 129 7.18 -4.78 14.91
CA LEU A 129 6.53 -5.24 13.68
C LEU A 129 7.14 -6.53 13.13
N ASN A 130 8.47 -6.66 13.16
CA ASN A 130 9.14 -7.87 12.69
C ASN A 130 8.76 -9.13 13.48
N LEU A 131 8.33 -8.97 14.72
CA LEU A 131 7.87 -10.08 15.56
C LEU A 131 6.47 -10.60 15.13
N PHE A 132 5.61 -9.73 14.61
CA PHE A 132 4.21 -10.04 14.32
C PHE A 132 3.88 -10.14 12.83
N THR A 133 4.79 -9.70 11.94
CA THR A 133 4.55 -9.71 10.50
C THR A 133 5.63 -10.49 9.76
N PRO A 134 5.32 -11.09 8.60
CA PRO A 134 6.30 -11.80 7.78
C PRO A 134 7.20 -10.85 6.96
N VAL A 135 6.96 -9.54 7.04
CA VAL A 135 7.69 -8.54 6.26
C VAL A 135 9.09 -8.35 6.83
N PRO A 136 10.17 -8.42 6.02
CA PRO A 136 11.52 -8.23 6.49
C PRO A 136 11.73 -6.89 7.20
N PHE A 137 12.56 -6.86 8.25
CA PHE A 137 12.79 -5.67 9.08
C PHE A 137 13.20 -4.43 8.27
N SER A 138 14.06 -4.59 7.26
CA SER A 138 14.52 -3.49 6.40
C SER A 138 13.37 -2.85 5.62
N VAL A 139 12.46 -3.68 5.09
CA VAL A 139 11.26 -3.23 4.37
C VAL A 139 10.27 -2.56 5.33
N ALA A 140 9.99 -3.20 6.47
CA ALA A 140 9.11 -2.65 7.51
C ALA A 140 9.61 -1.29 8.01
N LYS A 141 10.93 -1.14 8.25
CA LYS A 141 11.55 0.11 8.66
C LYS A 141 11.38 1.21 7.61
N ALA A 142 11.68 0.92 6.35
CA ALA A 142 11.52 1.89 5.25
C ALA A 142 10.05 2.34 5.08
N LEU A 143 9.09 1.42 5.21
CA LEU A 143 7.67 1.74 5.17
C LEU A 143 7.28 2.65 6.34
N ILE A 144 7.68 2.33 7.59
CA ILE A 144 7.35 3.15 8.77
C ILE A 144 7.95 4.56 8.66
N GLU A 145 9.16 4.69 8.14
CA GLU A 145 9.75 6.00 7.88
C GLU A 145 8.90 6.82 6.90
N GLY A 146 8.33 6.16 5.88
CA GLY A 146 7.38 6.77 4.95
C GLY A 146 6.06 7.19 5.60
N LEU A 147 5.58 6.46 6.62
CA LEU A 147 4.31 6.74 7.31
C LEU A 147 4.27 8.05 8.09
N LYS A 148 5.41 8.70 8.30
CA LYS A 148 5.46 10.04 8.95
C LYS A 148 4.98 11.17 8.05
N SER A 149 4.98 10.95 6.75
CA SER A 149 4.56 11.94 5.76
C SER A 149 3.15 11.59 5.29
N GLU A 150 2.29 12.60 5.23
CA GLU A 150 0.97 12.44 4.63
C GLU A 150 1.13 12.13 3.13
N VAL A 151 0.37 11.15 2.67
CA VAL A 151 0.35 10.74 1.27
C VAL A 151 -1.07 10.88 0.74
N THR A 152 -1.36 12.08 0.25
CA THR A 152 -2.68 12.46 -0.26
C THR A 152 -2.59 12.90 -1.72
N ILE A 153 -3.71 12.82 -2.43
CA ILE A 153 -3.87 13.28 -3.81
C ILE A 153 -3.60 14.79 -3.88
N GLN A 154 -2.70 15.20 -4.76
CA GLN A 154 -2.29 16.60 -4.96
C GLN A 154 -2.83 17.21 -6.27
N ASN A 155 -3.41 16.39 -7.16
CA ASN A 155 -4.00 16.84 -8.41
C ASN A 155 -5.31 16.11 -8.71
N ASP A 156 -6.10 16.62 -9.65
CA ASP A 156 -7.38 16.06 -10.06
C ASP A 156 -7.29 15.27 -11.38
N HIS A 157 -6.10 14.94 -11.84
CA HIS A 157 -5.85 14.30 -13.12
C HIS A 157 -6.54 12.93 -13.25
N ALA A 158 -6.64 12.17 -12.15
CA ALA A 158 -7.38 10.91 -12.14
C ALA A 158 -8.85 11.13 -12.58
N LYS A 159 -9.53 12.11 -12.00
CA LYS A 159 -10.91 12.44 -12.36
C LYS A 159 -11.06 13.01 -13.78
N LYS A 160 -10.05 13.78 -14.20
CA LYS A 160 -10.06 14.44 -15.51
C LYS A 160 -9.82 13.48 -16.66
N TYR A 161 -8.85 12.58 -16.54
CA TYR A 161 -8.39 11.71 -17.61
C TYR A 161 -8.97 10.29 -17.54
N PHE A 162 -9.46 9.88 -16.36
CA PHE A 162 -10.01 8.54 -16.10
C PHE A 162 -11.36 8.62 -15.34
N PRO A 163 -12.33 9.43 -15.83
CA PRO A 163 -13.57 9.70 -15.11
C PRO A 163 -14.45 8.45 -14.88
N GLN A 164 -14.25 7.41 -15.68
CA GLN A 164 -14.94 6.12 -15.57
C GLN A 164 -14.48 5.28 -14.38
N ILE A 165 -13.27 5.53 -13.85
CA ILE A 165 -12.74 4.76 -12.72
C ILE A 165 -13.21 5.40 -11.41
N GLN A 166 -13.92 4.61 -10.62
CA GLN A 166 -14.39 4.98 -9.29
C GLN A 166 -13.73 4.04 -8.27
N PRO A 167 -12.66 4.47 -7.57
CA PRO A 167 -11.97 3.63 -6.61
C PRO A 167 -12.92 3.07 -5.55
N ILE A 168 -12.83 1.76 -5.28
CA ILE A 168 -13.66 1.09 -4.28
C ILE A 168 -13.30 1.53 -2.86
N SER A 169 -14.18 1.21 -1.90
CA SER A 169 -13.96 1.54 -0.49
C SER A 169 -12.75 0.77 0.07
N TYR A 170 -12.15 1.31 1.14
CA TYR A 170 -11.06 0.63 1.84
C TYR A 170 -11.47 -0.76 2.34
N GLU A 171 -12.66 -0.86 2.93
CA GLU A 171 -13.19 -2.12 3.46
C GLU A 171 -13.41 -3.16 2.36
N ASP A 172 -13.88 -2.75 1.17
CA ASP A 172 -14.04 -3.65 0.03
C ASP A 172 -12.68 -4.08 -0.53
N SER A 173 -11.71 -3.17 -0.60
CA SER A 173 -10.32 -3.49 -0.97
C SER A 173 -9.72 -4.57 -0.06
N VAL A 174 -9.97 -4.44 1.25
CA VAL A 174 -9.52 -5.43 2.25
C VAL A 174 -10.23 -6.76 2.07
N ARG A 175 -11.56 -6.78 1.86
CA ARG A 175 -12.33 -8.02 1.63
C ARG A 175 -11.84 -8.75 0.39
N ASN A 176 -11.59 -8.03 -0.70
CA ASN A 176 -11.06 -8.60 -1.94
C ASN A 176 -9.68 -9.25 -1.70
N ALA A 177 -8.77 -8.52 -1.05
CA ALA A 177 -7.43 -9.03 -0.76
C ALA A 177 -7.46 -10.27 0.16
N ILE A 178 -8.35 -10.30 1.16
CA ILE A 178 -8.52 -11.45 2.05
C ILE A 178 -9.06 -12.66 1.26
N LYS A 179 -10.07 -12.45 0.41
CA LYS A 179 -10.63 -13.49 -0.44
C LYS A 179 -9.56 -14.12 -1.34
N GLU A 180 -8.72 -13.33 -1.99
CA GLU A 180 -7.61 -13.84 -2.81
C GLU A 180 -6.63 -14.70 -1.98
N ILE A 181 -6.35 -14.30 -0.73
CA ILE A 181 -5.49 -15.07 0.17
C ILE A 181 -6.13 -16.42 0.54
N GLU A 182 -7.41 -16.44 0.86
CA GLU A 182 -8.16 -17.63 1.24
C GLU A 182 -8.30 -18.60 0.07
N GLU A 183 -8.52 -18.10 -1.14
CA GLU A 183 -8.64 -18.90 -2.37
C GLU A 183 -7.27 -19.34 -2.94
N ASN A 184 -6.16 -19.06 -2.24
CA ASN A 184 -4.78 -19.32 -2.69
C ASN A 184 -4.44 -18.75 -4.08
N GLN A 185 -5.06 -17.63 -4.45
CA GLN A 185 -4.83 -16.94 -5.72
C GLN A 185 -3.63 -15.97 -5.66
N VAL A 186 -2.93 -15.90 -4.54
CA VAL A 186 -1.77 -15.03 -4.34
C VAL A 186 -0.58 -15.57 -5.12
N ILE A 187 -0.10 -14.82 -6.09
CA ILE A 187 1.04 -15.19 -6.96
C ILE A 187 2.34 -15.29 -6.17
N SER A 188 2.56 -14.40 -5.19
CA SER A 188 3.74 -14.42 -4.32
C SER A 188 3.41 -13.91 -2.92
N ARG A 189 4.01 -14.52 -1.90
CA ARG A 189 3.87 -14.10 -0.49
C ARG A 189 5.25 -13.78 0.08
N TRP A 190 5.30 -12.87 1.04
CA TRP A 190 6.56 -12.56 1.75
C TRP A 190 7.18 -13.76 2.44
N ASN A 191 6.37 -14.73 2.85
CA ASN A 191 6.84 -16.00 3.43
C ASN A 191 7.49 -16.93 2.39
N ASP A 192 7.12 -16.82 1.12
CA ASP A 192 7.60 -17.71 0.07
C ASP A 192 9.08 -17.42 -0.23
N THR A 193 9.48 -16.14 -0.20
CA THR A 193 10.89 -15.73 -0.35
C THR A 193 11.78 -16.15 0.81
N ALA A 194 11.24 -16.24 2.04
CA ALA A 194 11.97 -16.66 3.22
C ALA A 194 12.22 -18.18 3.27
N ASN A 195 11.38 -18.98 2.61
CA ASN A 195 11.40 -20.44 2.66
C ASN A 195 11.95 -21.11 1.39
N GLY A 196 12.47 -20.37 0.42
CA GLY A 196 13.08 -20.93 -0.80
C GLY A 196 12.10 -21.67 -1.71
N VAL A 197 10.81 -21.36 -1.66
CA VAL A 197 9.72 -22.08 -2.37
C VAL A 197 9.78 -21.89 -3.89
N TRP A 198 10.61 -20.98 -4.40
CA TRP A 198 10.79 -20.74 -5.84
C TRP A 198 11.37 -21.93 -6.63
N GLU A 199 12.00 -22.90 -5.95
CA GLU A 199 12.62 -24.07 -6.62
C GLU A 199 11.63 -25.21 -6.96
N LYS A 200 10.39 -25.19 -6.48
CA LYS A 200 9.46 -26.32 -6.65
C LYS A 200 8.50 -26.25 -7.84
N ASN A 201 8.34 -25.11 -8.48
CA ASN A 201 7.39 -24.94 -9.59
C ASN A 201 8.00 -24.86 -10.99
N SER A 202 9.31 -25.11 -11.14
CA SER A 202 9.98 -25.14 -12.45
C SER A 202 10.24 -26.55 -12.99
N SER A 203 9.61 -27.58 -12.41
CA SER A 203 9.75 -28.96 -12.88
C SER A 203 8.36 -29.61 -12.91
N ASN A 204 7.58 -29.28 -13.95
CA ASN A 204 6.59 -30.14 -14.59
C ASN A 204 6.21 -29.55 -15.96
#